data_7606da7dac8e95fce309c0ddcae17953
#
_entry.id   7606da7dac8e95fce309c0ddcae17953
#
_cell.length_a   1.000
_cell.length_b   1.000
_cell.length_c   1.000
_cell.angle_alpha   90.00
_cell.angle_beta   90.00
_cell.angle_gamma   90.00
#
_symmetry.space_group_name_H-M   'P 1'
#
loop_
_entity.id
_entity.type
_entity.pdbx_description
1 polymer ?
#
loop_
_entity_poly.entity_id
_entity_poly.type
_entity_poly.pdbx_seq_one_letter_code
_entity_poly.pdbx_strand_id
1 'polypeptide(L)'
;TNHFTTDPNHKAAMKALEAEGVGIDAASFVAGHSLGEYSALAVSGAFSIADTARLLRIRGEAMQLAVPLGLGAMAVLLGMDFEAAKAVAAEAAQGEVCQAANDNDPSQVVVSGHKAAVERAVEIAKVNGAKRAMLLPVSAPFHSSLMAPAGDIMAAALAEVAMNAPAVPLIANVRAQAVNADD
;
A
#
# COMPACT_ATOMS: atom_id res chain seq x y z
N THR A 1 7.91 0.92 -9.49
CA THR A 1 7.24 2.17 -9.89
C THR A 1 5.78 2.05 -9.59
N ASN A 2 5.38 2.53 -8.41
CA ASN A 2 3.99 2.55 -8.00
C ASN A 2 3.27 3.69 -8.70
N HIS A 3 2.88 3.45 -9.93
CA HIS A 3 2.11 4.41 -10.73
C HIS A 3 0.60 4.30 -10.53
N PHE A 4 0.19 3.65 -9.44
CA PHE A 4 -1.22 3.28 -9.28
C PHE A 4 -2.13 4.36 -8.77
N THR A 5 -1.67 5.58 -8.60
CA THR A 5 -2.25 6.22 -7.48
C THR A 5 -2.97 7.49 -7.70
N THR A 6 -2.53 8.23 -8.54
CA THR A 6 -3.21 9.43 -9.00
C THR A 6 -3.39 9.34 -10.49
N ASP A 7 -3.32 8.09 -10.98
CA ASP A 7 -3.47 7.90 -12.41
C ASP A 7 -4.88 8.38 -12.81
N PRO A 8 -4.99 9.50 -13.49
CA PRO A 8 -6.26 9.98 -14.01
C PRO A 8 -6.95 8.93 -14.89
N ASN A 9 -6.20 7.93 -15.35
CA ASN A 9 -6.70 6.85 -16.17
C ASN A 9 -7.70 5.94 -15.42
N HIS A 10 -7.53 5.69 -14.11
CA HIS A 10 -8.52 4.90 -13.37
C HIS A 10 -9.88 5.60 -13.30
N LYS A 11 -9.88 6.91 -13.05
CA LYS A 11 -11.11 7.70 -13.07
C LYS A 11 -11.68 7.82 -14.48
N ALA A 12 -10.82 8.00 -15.48
CA ALA A 12 -11.23 8.04 -16.88
C ALA A 12 -11.83 6.70 -17.32
N ALA A 13 -11.24 5.58 -16.90
CA ALA A 13 -11.78 4.25 -17.17
C ALA A 13 -13.17 4.05 -16.56
N MET A 14 -13.36 4.45 -15.28
CA MET A 14 -14.67 4.37 -14.64
C MET A 14 -15.70 5.28 -15.30
N LYS A 15 -15.31 6.50 -15.68
CA LYS A 15 -16.20 7.40 -16.43
C LYS A 15 -16.57 6.87 -17.82
N ALA A 16 -15.63 6.20 -18.48
CA ALA A 16 -15.90 5.52 -19.75
C ALA A 16 -16.89 4.36 -19.58
N LEU A 17 -16.72 3.54 -18.53
CA LEU A 17 -17.65 2.47 -18.20
C LEU A 17 -19.06 3.01 -17.87
N GLU A 18 -19.15 4.06 -17.07
CA GLU A 18 -20.42 4.72 -16.77
C GLU A 18 -21.11 5.24 -18.04
N ALA A 19 -20.35 5.82 -18.97
CA ALA A 19 -20.88 6.31 -20.25
C ALA A 19 -21.41 5.17 -21.14
N GLU A 20 -20.86 3.96 -21.00
CA GLU A 20 -21.34 2.75 -21.67
C GLU A 20 -22.45 2.02 -20.87
N GLY A 21 -22.94 2.63 -19.78
CA GLY A 21 -24.03 2.07 -18.97
C GLY A 21 -23.58 1.05 -17.93
N VAL A 22 -22.27 0.92 -17.67
CA VAL A 22 -21.74 0.04 -16.63
C VAL A 22 -21.43 0.87 -15.39
N GLY A 23 -22.36 0.91 -14.44
CA GLY A 23 -22.21 1.62 -13.16
C GLY A 23 -21.51 0.79 -12.09
N ILE A 24 -21.22 1.43 -10.95
CA ILE A 24 -20.58 0.77 -9.79
C ILE A 24 -21.45 -0.37 -9.22
N ASP A 25 -22.75 -0.31 -9.39
CA ASP A 25 -23.72 -1.33 -8.98
C ASP A 25 -23.58 -2.66 -9.72
N ALA A 26 -22.87 -2.67 -10.86
CA ALA A 26 -22.52 -3.91 -11.55
C ALA A 26 -21.36 -4.67 -10.85
N ALA A 27 -20.65 -4.05 -9.91
CA ALA A 27 -19.57 -4.67 -9.16
C ALA A 27 -20.09 -5.31 -7.86
N SER A 28 -19.59 -6.49 -7.49
CA SER A 28 -19.87 -7.09 -6.19
C SER A 28 -19.02 -6.47 -5.07
N PHE A 29 -17.82 -6.01 -5.39
CA PHE A 29 -16.85 -5.42 -4.48
C PHE A 29 -15.99 -4.39 -5.19
N VAL A 30 -15.41 -3.48 -4.42
CA VAL A 30 -14.27 -2.65 -4.85
C VAL A 30 -13.04 -3.03 -4.03
N ALA A 31 -11.88 -2.94 -4.65
CA ALA A 31 -10.59 -3.19 -4.01
C ALA A 31 -9.52 -2.29 -4.58
N GLY A 32 -8.49 -2.03 -3.79
CA GLY A 32 -7.33 -1.27 -4.23
C GLY A 32 -6.11 -1.57 -3.38
N HIS A 33 -4.96 -1.77 -4.02
CA HIS A 33 -3.71 -2.01 -3.33
C HIS A 33 -3.12 -0.70 -2.83
N SER A 34 -2.88 -0.59 -1.53
CA SER A 34 -2.30 0.58 -0.87
C SER A 34 -3.06 1.86 -1.22
N LEU A 35 -2.48 2.72 -2.01
CA LEU A 35 -3.06 4.00 -2.47
C LEU A 35 -4.28 3.78 -3.40
N GLY A 36 -4.36 2.62 -4.06
CA GLY A 36 -5.51 2.22 -4.86
C GLY A 36 -6.80 2.09 -4.04
N GLU A 37 -6.71 1.83 -2.73
CA GLU A 37 -7.86 1.79 -1.83
C GLU A 37 -8.61 3.14 -1.77
N TYR A 38 -7.89 4.26 -1.82
CA TYR A 38 -8.52 5.59 -1.96
C TYR A 38 -9.27 5.75 -3.27
N SER A 39 -8.77 5.16 -4.35
CA SER A 39 -9.48 5.15 -5.63
C SER A 39 -10.73 4.29 -5.58
N ALA A 40 -10.66 3.13 -4.92
CA ALA A 40 -11.80 2.25 -4.69
C ALA A 40 -12.89 2.95 -3.85
N LEU A 41 -12.52 3.65 -2.78
CA LEU A 41 -13.42 4.45 -1.96
C LEU A 41 -14.04 5.61 -2.75
N ALA A 42 -13.29 6.27 -3.63
CA ALA A 42 -13.82 7.33 -4.47
C ALA A 42 -14.83 6.81 -5.50
N VAL A 43 -14.55 5.65 -6.12
CA VAL A 43 -15.43 5.04 -7.12
C VAL A 43 -16.72 4.53 -6.49
N SER A 44 -16.64 3.99 -5.28
CA SER A 44 -17.82 3.53 -4.53
C SER A 44 -18.64 4.67 -3.90
N GLY A 45 -18.20 5.93 -4.05
CA GLY A 45 -18.89 7.09 -3.52
C GLY A 45 -18.63 7.39 -2.05
N ALA A 46 -17.73 6.64 -1.39
CA ALA A 46 -17.39 6.88 0.01
C ALA A 46 -16.68 8.22 0.20
N PHE A 47 -15.80 8.61 -0.72
CA PHE A 47 -15.15 9.92 -0.76
C PHE A 47 -15.49 10.68 -2.04
N SER A 48 -15.53 12.00 -1.95
CA SER A 48 -15.51 12.85 -3.14
C SER A 48 -14.17 12.71 -3.86
N ILE A 49 -14.16 12.97 -5.17
CA ILE A 49 -12.92 13.01 -5.96
C ILE A 49 -11.96 14.08 -5.44
N ALA A 50 -12.50 15.23 -5.01
CA ALA A 50 -11.69 16.33 -4.47
C ALA A 50 -11.02 15.95 -3.15
N ASP A 51 -11.77 15.33 -2.23
CA ASP A 51 -11.23 14.86 -0.95
C ASP A 51 -10.22 13.75 -1.15
N THR A 52 -10.50 12.80 -2.06
CA THR A 52 -9.55 11.75 -2.42
C THR A 52 -8.22 12.34 -2.91
N ALA A 53 -8.26 13.31 -3.81
CA ALA A 53 -7.05 13.95 -4.32
C ALA A 53 -6.27 14.70 -3.21
N ARG A 54 -7.00 15.39 -2.31
CA ARG A 54 -6.42 16.07 -1.15
C ARG A 54 -5.77 15.09 -0.20
N LEU A 55 -6.46 14.01 0.18
CA LEU A 55 -5.94 12.96 1.07
C LEU A 55 -4.70 12.28 0.49
N LEU A 56 -4.72 11.96 -0.81
CA LEU A 56 -3.58 11.35 -1.47
C LEU A 56 -2.35 12.26 -1.51
N ARG A 57 -2.54 13.56 -1.68
CA ARG A 57 -1.46 14.54 -1.60
C ARG A 57 -0.87 14.57 -0.18
N ILE A 58 -1.71 14.71 0.84
CA ILE A 58 -1.29 14.72 2.25
C ILE A 58 -0.53 13.41 2.57
N ARG A 59 -1.07 12.27 2.13
CA ARG A 59 -0.43 10.96 2.31
C ARG A 59 0.97 10.91 1.69
N GLY A 60 1.10 11.34 0.45
CA GLY A 60 2.39 11.35 -0.25
C GLY A 60 3.42 12.22 0.44
N GLU A 61 3.04 13.43 0.83
CA GLU A 61 3.89 14.38 1.57
C GLU A 61 4.28 13.83 2.94
N ALA A 62 3.31 13.30 3.71
CA ALA A 62 3.55 12.74 5.03
C ALA A 62 4.49 11.52 4.99
N MET A 63 4.27 10.60 4.05
CA MET A 63 5.13 9.42 3.90
C MET A 63 6.55 9.79 3.46
N GLN A 64 6.70 10.83 2.62
CA GLN A 64 8.01 11.31 2.20
C GLN A 64 8.77 12.01 3.34
N LEU A 65 8.04 12.66 4.27
CA LEU A 65 8.62 13.33 5.43
C LEU A 65 8.92 12.39 6.59
N ALA A 66 8.24 11.24 6.68
CA ALA A 66 8.36 10.31 7.78
C ALA A 66 9.78 9.75 7.96
N VAL A 67 10.52 9.58 6.86
CA VAL A 67 11.90 9.07 6.88
C VAL A 67 12.75 9.90 5.91
N PRO A 68 13.91 10.42 6.33
CA PRO A 68 14.82 11.12 5.44
C PRO A 68 15.23 10.27 4.24
N LEU A 69 15.39 10.92 3.09
CA LEU A 69 15.81 10.25 1.86
C LEU A 69 17.11 9.46 2.07
N GLY A 70 17.12 8.23 1.59
CA GLY A 70 18.30 7.36 1.62
C GLY A 70 18.45 6.54 2.92
N LEU A 71 17.64 6.80 3.95
CA LEU A 71 17.68 6.01 5.20
C LEU A 71 16.77 4.79 5.16
N GLY A 72 15.74 4.78 4.33
CA GLY A 72 14.82 3.67 4.16
C GLY A 72 14.94 3.02 2.78
N ALA A 73 14.50 1.78 2.68
CA ALA A 73 14.42 1.02 1.44
C ALA A 73 13.29 -0.02 1.49
N MET A 74 12.99 -0.56 0.31
CA MET A 74 12.15 -1.74 0.15
C MET A 74 12.83 -2.73 -0.79
N ALA A 75 12.55 -4.01 -0.62
CA ALA A 75 13.01 -5.06 -1.50
C ALA A 75 11.91 -6.09 -1.77
N VAL A 76 11.85 -6.60 -2.98
CA VAL A 76 10.98 -7.74 -3.32
C VAL A 76 11.75 -9.04 -3.18
N LEU A 77 11.10 -10.02 -2.55
CA LEU A 77 11.56 -11.39 -2.39
C LEU A 77 10.63 -12.29 -3.21
N LEU A 78 11.14 -12.85 -4.29
CA LEU A 78 10.40 -13.74 -5.19
C LEU A 78 10.72 -15.20 -4.88
N GLY A 79 9.71 -16.05 -4.88
CA GLY A 79 9.84 -17.47 -4.58
C GLY A 79 9.89 -17.79 -3.08
N MET A 80 9.49 -16.84 -2.24
CA MET A 80 9.34 -17.00 -0.79
C MET A 80 7.89 -16.69 -0.39
N ASP A 81 7.35 -17.44 0.52
CA ASP A 81 6.07 -17.14 1.17
C ASP A 81 6.23 -16.08 2.26
N PHE A 82 5.09 -15.66 2.82
CA PHE A 82 5.05 -14.57 3.79
C PHE A 82 5.80 -14.89 5.09
N GLU A 83 5.68 -16.14 5.60
CA GLU A 83 6.35 -16.53 6.85
C GLU A 83 7.88 -16.65 6.67
N ALA A 84 8.33 -17.19 5.54
CA ALA A 84 9.75 -17.19 5.20
C ALA A 84 10.31 -15.76 5.06
N ALA A 85 9.57 -14.86 4.42
CA ALA A 85 9.97 -13.46 4.28
C ALA A 85 10.00 -12.72 5.64
N LYS A 86 9.07 -13.03 6.56
CA LYS A 86 9.09 -12.51 7.95
C LYS A 86 10.33 -12.97 8.69
N ALA A 87 10.69 -14.25 8.56
CA ALA A 87 11.91 -14.80 9.19
C ALA A 87 13.17 -14.09 8.67
N VAL A 88 13.27 -13.92 7.35
CA VAL A 88 14.36 -13.15 6.71
C VAL A 88 14.42 -11.72 7.23
N ALA A 89 13.28 -11.04 7.32
CA ALA A 89 13.21 -9.65 7.81
C ALA A 89 13.66 -9.56 9.28
N ALA A 90 13.21 -10.49 10.13
CA ALA A 90 13.59 -10.54 11.54
C ALA A 90 15.10 -10.78 11.73
N GLU A 91 15.69 -11.71 10.98
CA GLU A 91 17.13 -11.97 10.98
C GLU A 91 17.93 -10.75 10.51
N ALA A 92 17.44 -10.07 9.47
CA ALA A 92 18.07 -8.90 8.89
C ALA A 92 18.00 -7.65 9.76
N ALA A 93 17.03 -7.56 10.65
CA ALA A 93 16.75 -6.34 11.45
C ALA A 93 17.94 -5.92 12.31
N GLN A 94 18.55 -6.84 13.10
CA GLN A 94 19.75 -6.57 13.92
C GLN A 94 19.70 -5.26 14.72
N GLY A 95 18.53 -4.95 15.30
CA GLY A 95 18.30 -3.71 16.05
C GLY A 95 17.76 -2.55 15.22
N GLU A 96 17.66 -2.70 13.91
CA GLU A 96 16.99 -1.78 12.98
C GLU A 96 15.58 -2.28 12.62
N VAL A 97 14.81 -1.47 11.91
CA VAL A 97 13.52 -1.90 11.36
C VAL A 97 13.74 -2.61 10.04
N CYS A 98 13.25 -3.85 9.95
CA CYS A 98 13.04 -4.59 8.71
C CYS A 98 11.82 -5.48 8.90
N GLN A 99 10.81 -5.33 8.04
CA GLN A 99 9.50 -5.96 8.22
C GLN A 99 8.96 -6.46 6.89
N ALA A 100 8.24 -7.58 6.89
CA ALA A 100 7.40 -7.97 5.77
C ALA A 100 6.26 -6.95 5.65
N ALA A 101 6.22 -6.26 4.52
CA ALA A 101 5.39 -5.08 4.30
C ALA A 101 4.21 -5.33 3.35
N ASN A 102 4.42 -6.15 2.32
CA ASN A 102 3.36 -6.52 1.37
C ASN A 102 3.40 -8.01 1.12
N ASP A 103 2.26 -8.65 1.34
CA ASP A 103 1.97 -10.02 0.91
C ASP A 103 1.19 -9.93 -0.42
N ASN A 104 1.92 -9.90 -1.53
CA ASN A 104 1.34 -9.62 -2.83
C ASN A 104 0.83 -10.87 -3.55
N ASP A 105 1.47 -12.01 -3.27
CA ASP A 105 1.22 -13.30 -3.91
C ASP A 105 1.89 -14.39 -3.05
N PRO A 106 1.42 -15.64 -3.03
CA PRO A 106 2.02 -16.73 -2.26
C PRO A 106 3.52 -16.94 -2.47
N SER A 107 4.08 -16.33 -3.49
CA SER A 107 5.50 -16.39 -3.83
C SER A 107 6.16 -15.02 -4.05
N GLN A 108 5.49 -13.93 -3.66
CA GLN A 108 5.99 -12.56 -3.83
C GLN A 108 5.69 -11.70 -2.61
N VAL A 109 6.68 -11.50 -1.78
CA VAL A 109 6.61 -10.65 -0.59
C VAL A 109 7.57 -9.47 -0.72
N VAL A 110 7.18 -8.33 -0.17
CA VAL A 110 8.05 -7.15 -0.08
C VAL A 110 8.44 -6.93 1.37
N VAL A 111 9.73 -6.70 1.61
CA VAL A 111 10.25 -6.26 2.90
C VAL A 111 10.59 -4.77 2.86
N SER A 112 10.44 -4.09 3.99
CA SER A 112 10.58 -2.64 4.11
C SER A 112 11.20 -2.27 5.46
N GLY A 113 12.04 -1.23 5.48
CA GLY A 113 12.69 -0.79 6.71
C GLY A 113 13.89 0.12 6.47
N HIS A 114 14.81 0.14 7.43
CA HIS A 114 16.09 0.83 7.27
C HIS A 114 16.88 0.22 6.12
N LYS A 115 17.53 1.07 5.34
CA LYS A 115 18.21 0.66 4.11
C LYS A 115 19.21 -0.46 4.33
N ALA A 116 20.07 -0.35 5.35
CA ALA A 116 21.07 -1.38 5.66
C ALA A 116 20.43 -2.73 6.04
N ALA A 117 19.34 -2.70 6.80
CA ALA A 117 18.59 -3.91 7.16
C ALA A 117 17.92 -4.56 5.94
N VAL A 118 17.34 -3.77 5.05
CA VAL A 118 16.74 -4.28 3.81
C VAL A 118 17.79 -4.85 2.85
N GLU A 119 18.97 -4.22 2.76
CA GLU A 119 20.10 -4.76 1.99
C GLU A 119 20.56 -6.11 2.54
N ARG A 120 20.66 -6.26 3.87
CA ARG A 120 20.94 -7.56 4.51
C ARG A 120 19.85 -8.59 4.21
N ALA A 121 18.58 -8.18 4.26
CA ALA A 121 17.45 -9.05 3.94
C ALA A 121 17.52 -9.61 2.51
N VAL A 122 17.97 -8.82 1.55
CA VAL A 122 18.19 -9.27 0.17
C VAL A 122 19.24 -10.39 0.12
N GLU A 123 20.36 -10.25 0.83
CA GLU A 123 21.41 -11.28 0.84
C GLU A 123 20.97 -12.54 1.60
N ILE A 124 20.33 -12.40 2.75
CA ILE A 124 19.78 -13.52 3.52
C ILE A 124 18.73 -14.29 2.70
N ALA A 125 17.84 -13.58 2.01
CA ALA A 125 16.82 -14.19 1.17
C ALA A 125 17.42 -15.06 0.06
N LYS A 126 18.50 -14.59 -0.58
CA LYS A 126 19.22 -15.37 -1.61
C LYS A 126 19.78 -16.68 -1.05
N VAL A 127 20.38 -16.61 0.14
CA VAL A 127 20.92 -17.80 0.83
C VAL A 127 19.80 -18.76 1.21
N ASN A 128 18.63 -18.23 1.62
CA ASN A 128 17.47 -18.99 2.06
C ASN A 128 16.55 -19.44 0.89
N GLY A 129 17.03 -19.39 -0.34
CA GLY A 129 16.38 -20.01 -1.49
C GLY A 129 15.38 -19.12 -2.24
N ALA A 130 15.39 -17.80 -2.02
CA ALA A 130 14.63 -16.89 -2.88
C ALA A 130 15.09 -17.04 -4.33
N LYS A 131 14.13 -17.18 -5.25
CA LYS A 131 14.43 -17.24 -6.70
C LYS A 131 15.05 -15.92 -7.18
N ARG A 132 14.62 -14.82 -6.59
CA ARG A 132 15.17 -13.48 -6.83
C ARG A 132 14.88 -12.59 -5.64
N ALA A 133 15.86 -11.79 -5.22
CA ALA A 133 15.71 -10.76 -4.20
C ALA A 133 16.40 -9.49 -4.71
N MET A 134 15.70 -8.35 -4.69
CA MET A 134 16.22 -7.10 -5.23
C MET A 134 15.58 -5.88 -4.59
N LEU A 135 16.36 -4.82 -4.45
CA LEU A 135 15.85 -3.53 -4.01
C LEU A 135 14.84 -2.96 -5.01
N LEU A 136 13.82 -2.29 -4.50
CA LEU A 136 12.86 -1.55 -5.30
C LEU A 136 13.30 -0.08 -5.46
N PRO A 137 13.08 0.54 -6.62
CA PRO A 137 13.39 1.94 -6.86
C PRO A 137 12.35 2.86 -6.21
N VAL A 138 12.31 2.88 -4.87
CA VAL A 138 11.39 3.68 -4.07
C VAL A 138 12.13 4.65 -3.17
N SER A 139 11.46 5.74 -2.78
CA SER A 139 12.07 6.84 -2.03
C SER A 139 11.95 6.70 -0.51
N ALA A 140 11.11 5.78 -0.01
CA ALA A 140 10.83 5.62 1.41
C ALA A 140 10.50 4.16 1.76
N PRO A 141 10.64 3.77 3.05
CA PRO A 141 10.34 2.42 3.55
C PRO A 141 8.85 2.26 3.81
N PHE A 142 8.04 2.31 2.73
CA PHE A 142 6.58 2.23 2.83
C PHE A 142 6.12 0.97 3.55
N HIS A 143 5.00 1.05 4.23
CA HIS A 143 4.35 -0.06 4.95
C HIS A 143 5.19 -0.71 6.07
N SER A 144 6.20 -0.01 6.59
CA SER A 144 6.93 -0.40 7.81
C SER A 144 6.53 0.50 8.99
N SER A 145 6.93 0.13 10.20
CA SER A 145 6.70 0.94 11.40
C SER A 145 7.36 2.33 11.34
N LEU A 146 8.32 2.53 10.44
CA LEU A 146 8.92 3.84 10.18
C LEU A 146 7.92 4.85 9.58
N MET A 147 6.78 4.36 9.07
CA MET A 147 5.70 5.20 8.54
C MET A 147 4.69 5.64 9.61
N ALA A 148 4.86 5.27 10.88
CA ALA A 148 3.94 5.66 11.95
C ALA A 148 3.63 7.17 11.98
N PRO A 149 4.61 8.09 11.83
CA PRO A 149 4.32 9.53 11.79
C PRO A 149 3.38 9.95 10.65
N ALA A 150 3.47 9.27 9.51
CA ALA A 150 2.55 9.51 8.39
C ALA A 150 1.14 8.98 8.70
N GLY A 151 1.03 7.91 9.50
CA GLY A 151 -0.23 7.38 9.99
C GLY A 151 -1.00 8.40 10.83
N ASP A 152 -0.32 9.06 11.75
CA ASP A 152 -0.91 10.08 12.63
C ASP A 152 -1.43 11.29 11.82
N ILE A 153 -0.66 11.75 10.84
CA ILE A 153 -1.06 12.83 9.93
C ILE A 153 -2.30 12.40 9.12
N MET A 154 -2.32 11.15 8.63
CA MET A 154 -3.45 10.66 7.87
C MET A 154 -4.71 10.47 8.73
N ALA A 155 -4.57 10.01 9.96
CA ALA A 155 -5.70 9.90 10.88
C ALA A 155 -6.37 11.27 11.11
N ALA A 156 -5.57 12.32 11.35
CA ALA A 156 -6.08 13.67 11.47
C ALA A 156 -6.76 14.17 10.16
N ALA A 157 -6.14 13.92 9.01
CA ALA A 157 -6.70 14.35 7.73
C ALA A 157 -8.01 13.62 7.38
N LEU A 158 -8.12 12.35 7.73
CA LEU A 158 -9.35 11.55 7.52
C LEU A 158 -10.49 12.00 8.41
N ALA A 159 -10.21 12.45 9.64
CA ALA A 159 -11.22 12.96 10.56
C ALA A 159 -11.90 14.24 10.05
N GLU A 160 -11.26 14.98 9.16
CA GLU A 160 -11.79 16.22 8.55
C GLU A 160 -12.59 15.98 7.27
N VAL A 161 -12.72 14.74 6.82
CA VAL A 161 -13.41 14.40 5.57
C VAL A 161 -14.71 13.66 5.85
N ALA A 162 -15.80 14.12 5.22
CA ALA A 162 -17.05 13.39 5.25
C ALA A 162 -16.92 12.08 4.46
N MET A 163 -17.15 10.97 5.13
CA MET A 163 -17.19 9.65 4.52
C MET A 163 -18.63 9.14 4.44
N ASN A 164 -19.06 8.77 3.25
CA ASN A 164 -20.35 8.13 3.03
C ASN A 164 -20.21 6.62 3.04
N ALA A 165 -21.32 5.91 3.22
CA ALA A 165 -21.34 4.47 2.98
C ALA A 165 -20.98 4.18 1.52
N PRO A 166 -20.04 3.25 1.25
CA PRO A 166 -19.71 2.85 -0.12
C PRO A 166 -20.91 2.16 -0.79
N ALA A 167 -21.12 2.41 -2.07
CA ALA A 167 -22.22 1.79 -2.83
C ALA A 167 -22.13 0.27 -2.92
N VAL A 168 -20.92 -0.28 -2.84
CA VAL A 168 -20.63 -1.72 -2.77
C VAL A 168 -19.51 -1.94 -1.75
N PRO A 169 -19.44 -3.14 -1.11
CA PRO A 169 -18.44 -3.41 -0.08
C PRO A 169 -17.01 -3.22 -0.58
N LEU A 170 -16.15 -2.69 0.29
CA LEU A 170 -14.71 -2.58 0.04
C LEU A 170 -14.00 -3.85 0.55
N ILE A 171 -13.08 -4.38 -0.24
CA ILE A 171 -12.07 -5.30 0.28
C ILE A 171 -10.94 -4.46 0.86
N ALA A 172 -10.87 -4.38 2.20
CA ALA A 172 -9.86 -3.59 2.88
C ALA A 172 -8.47 -4.17 2.67
N ASN A 173 -7.53 -3.36 2.21
CA ASN A 173 -6.19 -3.82 1.82
C ASN A 173 -5.43 -4.43 3.02
N VAL A 174 -5.53 -3.80 4.20
CA VAL A 174 -4.82 -4.27 5.40
C VAL A 174 -5.36 -5.59 5.94
N ARG A 175 -6.66 -5.87 5.75
CA ARG A 175 -7.33 -7.09 6.26
C ARG A 175 -7.48 -8.17 5.20
N ALA A 176 -7.40 -7.81 3.90
CA ALA A 176 -7.78 -8.65 2.76
C ALA A 176 -9.19 -9.26 2.91
N GLN A 177 -10.11 -8.51 3.52
CA GLN A 177 -11.49 -8.93 3.82
C GLN A 177 -12.46 -7.82 3.45
N ALA A 178 -13.70 -8.23 3.12
CA ALA A 178 -14.77 -7.28 2.89
C ALA A 178 -15.09 -6.52 4.18
N VAL A 179 -15.25 -5.21 4.06
CA VAL A 179 -15.73 -4.31 5.11
C VAL A 179 -16.92 -3.52 4.58
N ASN A 180 -17.84 -3.20 5.47
CA ASN A 180 -19.03 -2.40 5.20
C ASN A 180 -18.94 -1.08 5.97
N ALA A 181 -19.99 -0.26 5.82
CA ALA A 181 -20.04 1.06 6.46
C ALA A 181 -20.03 1.02 8.01
N ASP A 182 -20.38 -0.13 8.59
CA ASP A 182 -20.48 -0.32 10.05
C ASP A 182 -19.20 -0.91 10.67
N ASP A 183 -18.17 -1.24 9.85
CA ASP A 183 -16.88 -1.77 10.28
C ASP A 183 -15.83 -0.66 10.46
#